data_9c20061d60f0ce94d98768f9faeda55d
#
_entry.id   9c20061d60f0ce94d98768f9faeda55d
#
_cell.length_a   1.000
_cell.length_b   1.000
_cell.length_c   1.000
_cell.angle_alpha   90.00
_cell.angle_beta   90.00
_cell.angle_gamma   90.00
#
_symmetry.space_group_name_H-M   'P 1'
#
loop_
_entity.id
_entity.type
_entity.pdbx_description
1 polymer ?
#
loop_
_entity_poly.entity_id
_entity_poly.type
_entity_poly.pdbx_seq_one_letter_code
_entity_poly.pdbx_strand_id
1 'polypeptide(L)'
;MADNKWLLDFQGVQIARHEHILFEHLDLQIASGEFVYLTGPVGAGKSTLLKTISAEVPLSQGKATVMGFDLTHIKSKDLPKLRRRMGIIFQNFQLLPDQTVHDNLDIVLRAFGVSRSSERESRINEALQD
;
A
#
# COMPACT_ATOMS: atom_id res chain seq x y z
N MET A 1 -23.82 -7.85 3.44
CA MET A 1 -22.50 -7.30 3.09
C MET A 1 -22.07 -7.99 1.82
N ALA A 2 -21.79 -7.26 0.77
CA ALA A 2 -21.26 -7.88 -0.43
C ALA A 2 -19.91 -8.50 -0.07
N ASP A 3 -19.79 -9.82 -0.23
CA ASP A 3 -18.50 -10.51 -0.18
C ASP A 3 -17.62 -9.86 -1.25
N ASN A 4 -16.76 -8.96 -0.81
CA ASN A 4 -15.86 -8.27 -1.72
C ASN A 4 -14.79 -9.29 -2.13
N LYS A 5 -15.08 -10.03 -3.19
CA LYS A 5 -14.21 -11.07 -3.76
C LYS A 5 -12.80 -10.55 -4.05
N TRP A 6 -12.71 -9.24 -4.32
CA TRP A 6 -11.48 -8.59 -4.75
C TRP A 6 -10.82 -7.81 -3.62
N LEU A 7 -9.54 -8.05 -3.37
CA LEU A 7 -8.71 -7.19 -2.52
C LEU A 7 -8.40 -5.87 -3.22
N LEU A 8 -8.26 -5.90 -4.54
CA LEU A 8 -8.06 -4.76 -5.40
C LEU A 8 -9.01 -4.87 -6.58
N ASP A 9 -9.72 -3.80 -6.87
CA ASP A 9 -10.64 -3.70 -8.01
C ASP A 9 -10.55 -2.30 -8.62
N PHE A 10 -9.89 -2.22 -9.76
CA PHE A 10 -9.74 -1.00 -10.57
C PHE A 10 -10.55 -1.14 -11.85
N GLN A 11 -11.37 -0.15 -12.14
CA GLN A 11 -12.28 -0.12 -13.28
C GLN A 11 -12.14 1.19 -14.04
N GLY A 12 -11.58 1.13 -15.25
CA GLY A 12 -11.35 2.28 -16.11
C GLY A 12 -10.49 3.36 -15.45
N VAL A 13 -9.52 2.96 -14.63
CA VAL A 13 -8.71 3.89 -13.85
C VAL A 13 -7.71 4.61 -14.72
N GLN A 14 -7.71 5.94 -14.63
CA GLN A 14 -6.67 6.77 -15.20
C GLN A 14 -5.73 7.24 -14.09
N ILE A 15 -4.44 7.08 -14.32
CA ILE A 15 -3.38 7.57 -13.44
C ILE A 15 -2.49 8.50 -14.23
N ALA A 16 -2.38 9.75 -13.77
CA ALA A 16 -1.52 10.75 -14.37
C ALA A 16 -0.49 11.25 -13.36
N ARG A 17 0.66 11.66 -13.85
CA ARG A 17 1.69 12.33 -13.08
C ARG A 17 2.04 13.64 -13.80
N HIS A 18 1.74 14.77 -13.16
CA HIS A 18 1.78 16.09 -13.80
C HIS A 18 0.89 16.10 -15.05
N GLU A 19 1.44 16.42 -16.20
CA GLU A 19 0.73 16.45 -17.48
C GLU A 19 0.80 15.12 -18.26
N HIS A 20 1.49 14.11 -17.73
CA HIS A 20 1.65 12.82 -18.41
C HIS A 20 0.69 11.77 -17.86
N ILE A 21 -0.16 11.24 -18.75
CA ILE A 21 -0.99 10.07 -18.45
C ILE A 21 -0.11 8.83 -18.53
N LEU A 22 -0.01 8.09 -17.42
CA LEU A 22 0.74 6.84 -17.33
C LEU A 22 -0.15 5.62 -17.60
N PHE A 23 -1.40 5.67 -17.16
CA PHE A 23 -2.42 4.67 -17.43
C PHE A 23 -3.70 5.41 -17.81
N GLU A 24 -4.23 5.13 -18.99
CA GLU A 24 -5.40 5.82 -19.55
C GLU A 24 -6.71 5.10 -19.18
N HIS A 25 -6.70 3.78 -19.18
CA HIS A 25 -7.88 2.97 -18.87
C HIS A 25 -7.44 1.62 -18.29
N LEU A 26 -7.11 1.63 -17.01
CA LEU A 26 -6.61 0.44 -16.32
C LEU A 26 -7.77 -0.30 -15.65
N ASP A 27 -7.95 -1.55 -16.07
CA ASP A 27 -8.76 -2.53 -15.36
C ASP A 27 -7.85 -3.56 -14.72
N LEU A 28 -7.95 -3.72 -13.41
CA LEU A 28 -7.11 -4.64 -12.65
C LEU A 28 -7.88 -5.18 -11.45
N GLN A 29 -7.98 -6.49 -11.35
CA GLN A 29 -8.61 -7.15 -10.23
C GLN A 29 -7.64 -8.16 -9.61
N ILE A 30 -7.51 -8.12 -8.29
CA ILE A 30 -6.68 -9.05 -7.52
C ILE A 30 -7.52 -9.60 -6.37
N ALA A 31 -7.64 -10.93 -6.33
CA ALA A 31 -8.33 -11.63 -5.26
C ALA A 31 -7.41 -11.93 -4.08
N SER A 32 -7.99 -12.37 -2.97
CA SER A 32 -7.21 -12.84 -1.82
C SER A 32 -6.42 -14.11 -2.19
N GLY A 33 -5.16 -14.18 -1.76
CA GLY A 33 -4.27 -15.32 -1.99
C GLY A 33 -3.58 -15.31 -3.35
N GLU A 34 -3.85 -14.34 -4.22
CA GLU A 34 -3.14 -14.21 -5.49
C GLU A 34 -1.74 -13.62 -5.32
N PHE A 35 -0.81 -14.11 -6.12
CA PHE A 35 0.53 -13.56 -6.29
C PHE A 35 0.65 -12.95 -7.69
N VAL A 36 0.95 -11.66 -7.76
CA VAL A 36 0.94 -10.90 -9.01
C VAL A 36 2.30 -10.26 -9.27
N TYR A 37 2.87 -10.51 -10.45
CA TYR A 37 4.04 -9.79 -10.93
C TYR A 37 3.63 -8.58 -11.77
N LEU A 38 4.15 -7.41 -11.43
CA LEU A 38 4.01 -6.20 -12.24
C LEU A 38 5.31 -5.99 -13.03
N THR A 39 5.27 -6.25 -14.33
CA THR A 39 6.42 -6.17 -15.24
C THR A 39 6.26 -5.04 -16.24
N GLY A 40 7.37 -4.54 -16.72
CA GLY A 40 7.41 -3.49 -17.73
C GLY A 40 8.73 -2.71 -17.71
N PRO A 41 9.00 -1.91 -18.75
CA PRO A 41 10.23 -1.13 -18.83
C PRO A 41 10.33 -0.07 -17.74
N VAL A 42 11.52 0.47 -17.55
CA VAL A 42 11.74 1.61 -16.66
C VAL A 42 10.91 2.80 -17.18
N GLY A 43 10.23 3.50 -16.28
CA GLY A 43 9.36 4.63 -16.64
C GLY A 43 7.93 4.25 -17.04
N ALA A 44 7.59 2.96 -17.13
CA ALA A 44 6.21 2.53 -17.48
C ALA A 44 5.13 2.86 -16.42
N GLY A 45 5.51 3.44 -15.28
CA GLY A 45 4.53 3.81 -14.24
C GLY A 45 4.30 2.76 -13.16
N LYS A 46 5.07 1.67 -13.11
CA LYS A 46 4.93 0.60 -12.10
C LYS A 46 4.91 1.13 -10.66
N SER A 47 5.91 1.94 -10.31
CA SER A 47 5.99 2.56 -8.97
C SER A 47 4.84 3.53 -8.70
N THR A 48 4.34 4.22 -9.73
CA THR A 48 3.18 5.11 -9.60
C THR A 48 1.91 4.31 -9.35
N LEU A 49 1.73 3.17 -10.02
CA LEU A 49 0.61 2.26 -9.76
C LEU A 49 0.62 1.76 -8.31
N LEU A 50 1.78 1.31 -7.80
CA LEU A 50 1.91 0.88 -6.40
C LEU A 50 1.57 2.01 -5.42
N LYS A 51 2.02 3.24 -5.71
CA LYS A 51 1.68 4.43 -4.93
C LYS A 51 0.19 4.80 -5.01
N THR A 52 -0.46 4.52 -6.13
CA THR A 52 -1.92 4.70 -6.25
C THR A 52 -2.66 3.66 -5.40
N ILE A 53 -2.21 2.41 -5.38
CA ILE A 53 -2.77 1.36 -4.54
C ILE A 53 -2.68 1.73 -3.05
N SER A 54 -1.58 2.35 -2.60
CA SER A 54 -1.41 2.85 -1.22
C SER A 54 -2.03 4.23 -0.96
N ALA A 55 -2.75 4.76 -1.94
CA ALA A 55 -3.37 6.09 -1.90
C ALA A 55 -2.38 7.24 -1.62
N GLU A 56 -1.14 7.10 -2.11
CA GLU A 56 -0.15 8.19 -2.13
C GLU A 56 -0.31 9.07 -3.38
N VAL A 57 -0.68 8.46 -4.50
CA VAL A 57 -0.98 9.13 -5.75
C VAL A 57 -2.47 8.95 -6.03
N PRO A 58 -3.23 10.05 -6.20
CA PRO A 58 -4.65 9.97 -6.54
C PRO A 58 -4.84 9.44 -7.96
N LEU A 59 -5.95 8.77 -8.20
CA LEU A 59 -6.42 8.49 -9.55
C LEU A 59 -7.09 9.74 -10.14
N SER A 60 -6.98 9.92 -11.47
CA SER A 60 -7.56 11.06 -12.17
C SER A 60 -9.00 10.76 -12.61
N GLN A 61 -9.28 9.50 -12.98
CA GLN A 61 -10.60 9.03 -13.41
C GLN A 61 -10.78 7.55 -13.05
N GLY A 62 -12.01 7.06 -13.18
CA GLY A 62 -12.37 5.67 -12.95
C GLY A 62 -12.79 5.39 -11.51
N LYS A 63 -12.91 4.12 -11.19
CA LYS A 63 -13.24 3.64 -9.85
C LYS A 63 -12.15 2.71 -9.35
N ALA A 64 -11.75 2.87 -8.11
CA ALA A 64 -10.74 2.01 -7.50
C ALA A 64 -11.14 1.67 -6.07
N THR A 65 -11.19 0.37 -5.79
CA THR A 65 -11.38 -0.14 -4.43
C THR A 65 -10.19 -0.98 -4.03
N VAL A 66 -9.64 -0.73 -2.85
CA VAL A 66 -8.52 -1.48 -2.29
C VAL A 66 -8.85 -1.88 -0.87
N MET A 67 -8.85 -3.18 -0.59
CA MET A 67 -9.16 -3.76 0.75
C MET A 67 -10.46 -3.19 1.35
N GLY A 68 -11.47 -2.94 0.50
CA GLY A 68 -12.77 -2.39 0.91
C GLY A 68 -12.80 -0.86 1.06
N PHE A 69 -11.72 -0.15 0.78
CA PHE A 69 -11.69 1.31 0.74
C PHE A 69 -11.87 1.81 -0.69
N ASP A 70 -12.83 2.70 -0.90
CA ASP A 70 -13.01 3.41 -2.16
C ASP A 70 -11.96 4.53 -2.27
N LEU A 71 -10.95 4.34 -3.12
CA LEU A 71 -9.90 5.33 -3.34
C LEU A 71 -10.38 6.58 -4.05
N THR A 72 -11.50 6.52 -4.77
CA THR A 72 -12.08 7.66 -5.48
C THR A 72 -12.56 8.75 -4.51
N HIS A 73 -13.01 8.33 -3.34
CA HIS A 73 -13.58 9.23 -2.31
C HIS A 73 -12.93 9.05 -0.93
N ILE A 74 -11.72 8.49 -0.87
CA ILE A 74 -11.06 8.22 0.40
C ILE A 74 -10.80 9.52 1.17
N LYS A 75 -11.19 9.53 2.45
CA LYS A 75 -10.98 10.66 3.34
C LYS A 75 -9.61 10.56 4.02
N SER A 76 -8.99 11.69 4.31
CA SER A 76 -7.67 11.74 4.98
C SER A 76 -7.61 10.93 6.27
N LYS A 77 -8.71 10.89 7.05
CA LYS A 77 -8.82 10.09 8.28
C LYS A 77 -8.81 8.57 8.06
N ASP A 78 -9.10 8.10 6.84
CA ASP A 78 -9.16 6.69 6.48
C ASP A 78 -7.86 6.18 5.84
N LEU A 79 -7.00 7.09 5.36
CA LEU A 79 -5.68 6.73 4.81
C LEU A 79 -4.81 5.90 5.78
N PRO A 80 -4.69 6.25 7.06
CA PRO A 80 -3.92 5.43 8.00
C PRO A 80 -4.54 4.03 8.18
N LYS A 81 -5.86 3.91 8.12
CA LYS A 81 -6.56 2.62 8.26
C LYS A 81 -6.30 1.71 7.06
N LEU A 82 -6.32 2.28 5.84
CA LEU A 82 -5.96 1.55 4.62
C LEU A 82 -4.50 1.07 4.71
N ARG A 83 -3.56 1.99 4.97
CA ARG A 83 -2.13 1.69 4.98
C ARG A 83 -1.72 0.68 6.06
N ARG A 84 -2.41 0.64 7.19
CA ARG A 84 -2.22 -0.39 8.23
C ARG A 84 -2.60 -1.81 7.79
N ARG A 85 -3.34 -1.96 6.69
CA ARG A 85 -3.68 -3.27 6.13
C ARG A 85 -2.67 -3.76 5.09
N MET A 86 -1.67 -2.94 4.76
CA MET A 86 -0.66 -3.22 3.75
C MET A 86 0.72 -3.37 4.38
N GLY A 87 1.47 -4.38 3.97
CA GLY A 87 2.91 -4.42 4.16
C GLY A 87 3.59 -3.91 2.89
N ILE A 88 4.34 -2.82 2.96
CA ILE A 88 5.02 -2.25 1.81
C ILE A 88 6.53 -2.34 2.03
N ILE A 89 7.22 -2.99 1.09
CA ILE A 89 8.67 -3.01 1.04
C ILE A 89 9.12 -2.03 -0.05
N PHE A 90 9.80 -0.96 0.36
CA PHE A 90 10.30 0.05 -0.56
C PHE A 90 11.63 -0.37 -1.19
N GLN A 91 11.90 0.10 -2.41
CA GLN A 91 13.11 -0.22 -3.15
C GLN A 91 14.41 0.14 -2.39
N ASN A 92 14.39 1.22 -1.62
CA ASN A 92 15.51 1.71 -0.80
C ASN A 92 15.24 1.51 0.70
N PHE A 93 14.40 0.56 1.06
CA PHE A 93 14.00 0.15 2.41
C PHE A 93 13.43 1.25 3.31
N GLN A 94 13.76 2.52 3.09
CA GLN A 94 13.32 3.69 3.88
C GLN A 94 13.57 3.53 5.39
N LEU A 95 14.69 2.93 5.74
CA LEU A 95 15.12 2.80 7.14
C LEU A 95 15.65 4.14 7.67
N LEU A 96 15.50 4.34 8.96
CA LEU A 96 16.07 5.48 9.68
C LEU A 96 17.54 5.14 10.04
N PRO A 97 18.54 5.74 9.35
CA PRO A 97 19.93 5.31 9.46
C PRO A 97 20.53 5.59 10.85
N ASP A 98 19.99 6.58 11.56
CA ASP A 98 20.45 6.99 12.90
C ASP A 98 19.77 6.19 14.03
N GLN A 99 18.93 5.23 13.67
CA GLN A 99 18.22 4.37 14.62
C GLN A 99 18.72 2.93 14.54
N THR A 100 18.59 2.20 15.65
CA THR A 100 18.90 0.77 15.67
C THR A 100 17.89 -0.03 14.84
N VAL A 101 18.21 -1.29 14.54
CA VAL A 101 17.26 -2.22 13.90
C VAL A 101 15.98 -2.35 14.73
N HIS A 102 16.15 -2.52 16.05
CA HIS A 102 15.04 -2.58 17.00
C HIS A 102 14.14 -1.33 16.92
N ASP A 103 14.73 -0.12 16.94
CA ASP A 103 13.97 1.14 16.91
C ASP A 103 13.22 1.32 15.58
N ASN A 104 13.82 0.92 14.46
CA ASN A 104 13.15 0.92 13.15
C ASN A 104 11.90 0.04 13.17
N LEU A 105 11.97 -1.14 13.78
CA LEU A 105 10.83 -2.04 13.91
C LEU A 105 9.79 -1.52 14.91
N ASP A 106 10.22 -0.99 16.05
CA ASP A 106 9.32 -0.45 17.08
C ASP A 106 8.50 0.75 16.55
N ILE A 107 9.12 1.66 15.79
CA ILE A 107 8.42 2.79 15.16
C ILE A 107 7.31 2.30 14.23
N VAL A 108 7.58 1.28 13.40
CA VAL A 108 6.58 0.70 12.50
C VAL A 108 5.41 0.10 13.29
N LEU A 109 5.70 -0.68 14.33
CA LEU A 109 4.65 -1.30 15.15
C LEU A 109 3.78 -0.26 15.86
N ARG A 110 4.37 0.83 16.35
CA ARG A 110 3.61 1.98 16.90
C ARG A 110 2.70 2.62 15.86
N ALA A 111 3.21 2.83 14.65
CA ALA A 111 2.43 3.38 13.54
C ALA A 111 1.25 2.48 13.15
N PHE A 112 1.42 1.16 13.28
CA PHE A 112 0.35 0.17 13.10
C PHE A 112 -0.62 0.07 14.29
N GLY A 113 -0.37 0.81 15.38
CA GLY A 113 -1.28 0.90 16.52
C GLY A 113 -1.04 -0.14 17.62
N VAL A 114 0.11 -0.82 17.60
CA VAL A 114 0.50 -1.74 18.68
C VAL A 114 0.98 -0.91 19.88
N SER A 115 0.08 -0.64 20.82
CA SER A 115 0.34 0.26 21.94
C SER A 115 1.17 -0.38 23.06
N ARG A 116 1.00 -1.67 23.31
CA ARG A 116 1.68 -2.38 24.41
C ARG A 116 3.16 -2.62 24.08
N SER A 117 4.07 -2.15 24.93
CA SER A 117 5.50 -2.33 24.77
C SER A 117 5.91 -3.81 24.76
N SER A 118 5.34 -4.62 25.65
CA SER A 118 5.63 -6.06 25.71
C SER A 118 5.21 -6.82 24.44
N GLU A 119 4.11 -6.41 23.82
CA GLU A 119 3.66 -7.00 22.56
C GLU A 119 4.59 -6.62 21.40
N ARG A 120 5.03 -5.36 21.35
CA ARG A 120 5.99 -4.92 20.33
C ARG A 120 7.30 -5.66 20.45
N GLU A 121 7.82 -5.78 21.69
CA GLU A 121 9.05 -6.51 21.96
C GLU A 121 8.98 -7.96 21.51
N SER A 122 7.87 -8.64 21.81
CA SER A 122 7.65 -10.02 21.36
C SER A 122 7.68 -10.16 19.83
N ARG A 123 6.97 -9.25 19.14
CA ARG A 123 6.91 -9.26 17.65
C ARG A 123 8.26 -8.91 17.01
N ILE A 124 9.02 -7.98 17.61
CA ILE A 124 10.36 -7.63 17.13
C ILE A 124 11.30 -8.83 17.26
N ASN A 125 11.29 -9.49 18.43
CA ASN A 125 12.13 -10.66 18.65
C ASN A 125 11.77 -11.81 17.71
N GLU A 126 10.50 -12.05 17.46
CA GLU A 126 10.04 -13.05 16.49
C GLU A 126 10.54 -12.72 15.08
N ALA A 127 10.38 -11.49 14.62
CA ALA A 127 10.82 -11.04 13.29
C ALA A 127 12.35 -11.06 13.09
N LEU A 128 13.13 -10.99 14.17
CA LEU A 128 14.59 -11.04 14.12
C LEU A 128 15.15 -12.46 14.23
N GLN A 129 14.32 -13.46 14.51
CA GLN A 129 14.69 -14.88 14.58
C GLN A 129 14.48 -15.62 13.24
N ASP A 130 13.63 -15.10 12.35
CA ASP A 130 13.34 -15.60 11.01
C ASP A 130 14.39 -15.09 9.98
#